data_c7d2f17d40f4514d31b69615933f5ef3
#
_entry.id   c7d2f17d40f4514d31b69615933f5ef3
#
_cell.length_a   1.000
_cell.length_b   1.000
_cell.length_c   1.000
_cell.angle_alpha   90.00
_cell.angle_beta   90.00
_cell.angle_gamma   90.00
#
_symmetry.space_group_name_H-M   'P 1'
#
loop_
_entity.id
_entity.type
_entity.pdbx_description
1 polymer ?
#
loop_
_entity_poly.entity_id
_entity_poly.type
_entity_poly.pdbx_seq_one_letter_code
_entity_poly.pdbx_strand_id
1 'polypeptide(L)'
;MKHLILTVLVATLALCGCHRGPDPAAVFYSEVRSTNKINLARMSITKMAIVDDIDPSKAEGMKQMVAGMMDAVKVGSRRAAYSYDTYLTAFIDLSSLTPEDVKVDESTKTVTLTLPDVQTEFSGRDVAFREDHYRVSGLRSEIDARERADIKEQMNASLKKEVEEDPAFSQRLASTGRAKAEAYFRSLLERDGYTAIINFK
;
A
#
# COMPACT_ATOMS: atom_id res chain seq x y z
N MET A 1 33.88 67.00 -0.08
CA MET A 1 32.53 66.46 -0.43
C MET A 1 32.56 65.40 -1.53
N LYS A 2 33.32 65.53 -2.63
CA LYS A 2 33.37 64.55 -3.72
C LYS A 2 33.90 63.17 -3.28
N HIS A 3 34.87 63.07 -2.35
CA HIS A 3 35.42 61.82 -1.86
C HIS A 3 34.51 61.10 -0.87
N LEU A 4 33.63 61.79 -0.14
CA LEU A 4 32.67 61.22 0.79
C LEU A 4 31.50 60.51 0.04
N ILE A 5 31.09 61.08 -1.10
CA ILE A 5 30.05 60.51 -1.95
C ILE A 5 30.54 59.21 -2.63
N LEU A 6 31.80 59.18 -3.03
CA LEU A 6 32.41 58.00 -3.67
C LEU A 6 32.52 56.80 -2.70
N THR A 7 32.91 57.06 -1.43
CA THR A 7 32.99 56.02 -0.41
C THR A 7 31.63 55.46 -0.01
N VAL A 8 30.60 56.27 0.02
CA VAL A 8 29.22 55.79 0.31
C VAL A 8 28.69 54.96 -0.86
N LEU A 9 28.99 55.30 -2.12
CA LEU A 9 28.57 54.53 -3.28
C LEU A 9 29.24 53.16 -3.37
N VAL A 10 30.51 53.04 -2.99
CA VAL A 10 31.23 51.76 -2.95
C VAL A 10 30.74 50.88 -1.80
N ALA A 11 30.38 51.47 -0.64
CA ALA A 11 29.87 50.72 0.49
C ALA A 11 28.46 50.16 0.22
N THR A 12 27.62 50.84 -0.55
CA THR A 12 26.27 50.32 -0.93
C THR A 12 26.32 49.20 -1.96
N LEU A 13 27.34 49.18 -2.84
CA LEU A 13 27.55 48.07 -3.77
C LEU A 13 28.07 46.79 -3.10
N ALA A 14 28.78 46.91 -1.98
CA ALA A 14 29.27 45.73 -1.22
C ALA A 14 28.19 45.04 -0.39
N LEU A 15 27.02 45.69 -0.18
CA LEU A 15 25.89 45.11 0.53
C LEU A 15 24.87 44.37 -0.40
N CYS A 16 25.10 44.36 -1.72
CA CYS A 16 24.46 43.41 -2.60
C CYS A 16 25.05 42.01 -2.39
N GLY A 17 24.97 41.52 -1.14
CA GLY A 17 25.27 40.15 -0.79
C GLY A 17 24.45 39.25 -1.66
N CYS A 18 25.09 38.29 -2.34
CA CYS A 18 24.47 37.21 -3.05
C CYS A 18 23.35 36.63 -2.21
N HIS A 19 22.12 37.03 -2.49
CA HIS A 19 20.95 36.30 -2.01
C HIS A 19 20.99 34.96 -2.77
N ARG A 20 21.75 33.99 -2.26
CA ARG A 20 21.61 32.61 -2.70
C ARG A 20 20.16 32.26 -2.42
N GLY A 21 19.39 32.01 -3.47
CA GLY A 21 18.05 31.43 -3.34
C GLY A 21 18.12 30.19 -2.43
N PRO A 22 16.98 29.71 -1.96
CA PRO A 22 16.93 28.49 -1.17
C PRO A 22 17.64 27.36 -1.93
N ASP A 23 18.37 26.52 -1.21
CA ASP A 23 19.04 25.35 -1.79
C ASP A 23 18.01 24.47 -2.52
N PRO A 24 18.14 24.26 -3.84
CA PRO A 24 17.19 23.47 -4.61
C PRO A 24 17.01 22.06 -4.05
N ALA A 25 18.05 21.42 -3.51
CA ALA A 25 17.97 20.12 -2.89
C ALA A 25 17.05 20.14 -1.66
N ALA A 26 17.13 21.18 -0.83
CA ALA A 26 16.27 21.36 0.33
C ALA A 26 14.81 21.61 -0.07
N VAL A 27 14.57 22.34 -1.17
CA VAL A 27 13.21 22.58 -1.71
C VAL A 27 12.60 21.27 -2.18
N PHE A 28 13.27 20.51 -3.04
CA PHE A 28 12.79 19.22 -3.51
C PHE A 28 12.59 18.20 -2.38
N TYR A 29 13.52 18.15 -1.42
CA TYR A 29 13.37 17.30 -0.23
C TYR A 29 12.09 17.65 0.54
N SER A 30 11.84 18.92 0.80
CA SER A 30 10.65 19.36 1.54
C SER A 30 9.37 19.01 0.80
N GLU A 31 9.35 19.13 -0.53
CA GLU A 31 8.21 18.80 -1.37
C GLU A 31 7.93 17.29 -1.38
N VAL A 32 8.94 16.46 -1.60
CA VAL A 32 8.82 14.99 -1.55
C VAL A 32 8.39 14.53 -0.16
N ARG A 33 8.93 15.14 0.90
CA ARG A 33 8.68 14.79 2.30
C ARG A 33 7.35 15.35 2.85
N SER A 34 6.61 16.11 2.05
CA SER A 34 5.32 16.70 2.46
C SER A 34 4.27 15.66 2.88
N THR A 35 4.45 14.42 2.44
CA THR A 35 3.60 13.26 2.78
C THR A 35 4.46 12.13 3.32
N ASN A 36 4.04 11.50 4.43
CA ASN A 36 4.80 10.40 5.03
C ASN A 36 4.58 9.06 4.29
N LYS A 37 3.38 8.82 3.78
CA LYS A 37 3.01 7.55 3.12
C LYS A 37 2.17 7.83 1.88
N ILE A 38 2.53 7.22 0.77
CA ILE A 38 1.81 7.34 -0.50
C ILE A 38 1.33 5.94 -0.93
N ASN A 39 0.02 5.79 -1.09
CA ASN A 39 -0.55 4.58 -1.67
C ASN A 39 -0.47 4.66 -3.21
N LEU A 40 0.20 3.69 -3.81
CA LEU A 40 0.56 3.70 -5.22
C LEU A 40 -0.36 2.85 -6.09
N ALA A 41 -0.70 1.66 -5.58
CA ALA A 41 -1.56 0.71 -6.28
C ALA A 41 -2.36 -0.11 -5.29
N ARG A 42 -3.54 -0.59 -5.72
CA ARG A 42 -4.39 -1.48 -4.94
C ARG A 42 -4.85 -2.63 -5.82
N MET A 43 -4.83 -3.84 -5.29
CA MET A 43 -5.34 -5.06 -5.94
C MET A 43 -6.44 -5.66 -5.08
N SER A 44 -7.59 -5.94 -5.69
CA SER A 44 -8.67 -6.69 -5.04
C SER A 44 -8.39 -8.18 -5.12
N ILE A 45 -8.61 -8.87 -4.00
CA ILE A 45 -8.48 -10.32 -3.90
C ILE A 45 -9.78 -10.86 -3.34
N THR A 46 -10.38 -11.84 -4.03
CA THR A 46 -11.61 -12.50 -3.61
C THR A 46 -11.32 -13.94 -3.23
N LYS A 47 -11.76 -14.36 -2.05
CA LYS A 47 -11.78 -15.75 -1.61
C LYS A 47 -13.22 -16.24 -1.51
N MET A 48 -13.46 -17.44 -1.99
CA MET A 48 -14.74 -18.12 -1.83
C MET A 48 -14.58 -19.33 -0.92
N ALA A 49 -15.55 -19.56 -0.05
CA ALA A 49 -15.64 -20.76 0.76
C ALA A 49 -17.06 -21.35 0.64
N ILE A 50 -17.11 -22.67 0.50
CA ILE A 50 -18.36 -23.42 0.51
C ILE A 50 -18.39 -24.22 1.82
N VAL A 51 -19.43 -24.00 2.60
CA VAL A 51 -19.76 -24.79 3.79
C VAL A 51 -20.80 -25.81 3.38
N ASP A 52 -20.48 -27.08 3.43
CA ASP A 52 -21.37 -28.17 3.05
C ASP A 52 -21.29 -29.28 4.12
N ASP A 53 -22.38 -29.50 4.85
CA ASP A 53 -22.50 -30.55 5.89
C ASP A 53 -22.79 -31.94 5.33
N ILE A 54 -22.84 -32.12 4.00
CA ILE A 54 -23.38 -33.35 3.41
C ILE A 54 -22.37 -34.52 3.50
N ASP A 55 -21.08 -34.26 3.53
CA ASP A 55 -20.08 -35.35 3.58
C ASP A 55 -18.79 -34.92 4.30
N PRO A 56 -18.68 -35.26 5.60
CA PRO A 56 -17.46 -34.93 6.36
C PRO A 56 -16.20 -35.68 5.89
N SER A 57 -16.35 -36.75 5.10
CA SER A 57 -15.23 -37.58 4.67
C SER A 57 -14.47 -37.01 3.47
N LYS A 58 -15.07 -36.07 2.73
CA LYS A 58 -14.51 -35.50 1.49
C LYS A 58 -13.79 -34.16 1.66
N ALA A 59 -13.72 -33.63 2.87
CA ALA A 59 -13.21 -32.28 3.15
C ALA A 59 -11.71 -32.26 3.47
N GLU A 60 -10.82 -32.53 2.52
CA GLU A 60 -9.38 -32.56 2.82
C GLU A 60 -8.70 -31.22 3.13
N GLY A 61 -9.18 -30.10 2.66
CA GLY A 61 -8.66 -28.76 3.01
C GLY A 61 -9.52 -27.97 4.02
N MET A 62 -10.76 -28.35 4.16
CA MET A 62 -11.77 -27.67 4.96
C MET A 62 -12.16 -28.43 6.23
N LYS A 63 -11.48 -29.55 6.53
CA LYS A 63 -11.77 -30.42 7.69
C LYS A 63 -11.77 -29.71 9.04
N GLN A 64 -10.87 -28.77 9.22
CA GLN A 64 -10.80 -28.01 10.48
C GLN A 64 -11.91 -26.95 10.60
N MET A 65 -12.39 -26.40 9.49
CA MET A 65 -13.48 -25.43 9.48
C MET A 65 -14.84 -26.10 9.76
N VAL A 66 -15.04 -27.30 9.23
CA VAL A 66 -16.29 -28.05 9.36
C VAL A 66 -16.34 -28.86 10.66
N ALA A 67 -15.19 -29.38 11.15
CA ALA A 67 -15.15 -30.20 12.39
C ALA A 67 -15.59 -29.42 13.64
N GLY A 68 -15.36 -28.10 13.68
CA GLY A 68 -15.84 -27.24 14.77
C GLY A 68 -17.35 -26.94 14.71
N MET A 69 -17.99 -27.19 13.57
CA MET A 69 -19.42 -26.93 13.32
C MET A 69 -20.32 -28.16 13.43
N MET A 70 -19.75 -29.36 13.55
CA MET A 70 -20.51 -30.58 13.55
C MET A 70 -21.01 -30.95 14.95
N ASP A 71 -22.24 -30.60 15.22
CA ASP A 71 -23.06 -31.26 16.22
C ASP A 71 -23.56 -32.58 15.59
N ALA A 72 -22.91 -33.69 15.93
CA ALA A 72 -22.90 -34.96 15.20
C ALA A 72 -24.28 -35.74 15.14
N VAL A 73 -25.36 -35.14 15.58
CA VAL A 73 -26.65 -35.87 15.76
C VAL A 73 -27.85 -35.23 15.03
N LYS A 74 -27.68 -34.13 14.31
CA LYS A 74 -28.85 -33.47 13.66
C LYS A 74 -29.09 -33.95 12.24
N VAL A 75 -30.28 -34.48 11.98
CA VAL A 75 -30.74 -34.90 10.64
C VAL A 75 -31.00 -33.67 9.77
N GLY A 76 -30.32 -33.58 8.60
CA GLY A 76 -30.45 -32.51 7.65
C GLY A 76 -29.14 -32.02 7.12
N SER A 77 -29.14 -31.06 6.21
CA SER A 77 -27.94 -30.47 5.64
C SER A 77 -28.00 -28.94 5.65
N ARG A 78 -26.87 -28.32 5.83
CA ARG A 78 -26.64 -26.88 5.61
C ARG A 78 -25.68 -26.72 4.47
N ARG A 79 -26.00 -25.85 3.54
CA ARG A 79 -25.11 -25.48 2.45
C ARG A 79 -25.06 -23.96 2.34
N ALA A 80 -23.88 -23.39 2.42
CA ALA A 80 -23.69 -21.96 2.27
C ALA A 80 -22.44 -21.69 1.43
N ALA A 81 -22.50 -20.68 0.57
CA ALA A 81 -21.35 -20.14 -0.14
C ALA A 81 -21.11 -18.72 0.35
N TYR A 82 -19.90 -18.48 0.80
CA TYR A 82 -19.44 -17.18 1.27
C TYR A 82 -18.37 -16.65 0.34
N SER A 83 -18.41 -15.37 0.01
CA SER A 83 -17.32 -14.64 -0.62
C SER A 83 -16.76 -13.60 0.33
N TYR A 84 -15.45 -13.44 0.28
CA TYR A 84 -14.69 -12.53 1.10
C TYR A 84 -13.76 -11.73 0.20
N ASP A 85 -14.00 -10.43 0.11
CA ASP A 85 -13.20 -9.50 -0.67
C ASP A 85 -12.26 -8.72 0.24
N THR A 86 -11.00 -8.66 -0.10
CA THR A 86 -10.01 -7.81 0.57
C THR A 86 -9.12 -7.12 -0.45
N TYR A 87 -8.26 -6.25 0.03
CA TYR A 87 -7.35 -5.49 -0.82
C TYR A 87 -5.91 -5.65 -0.33
N LEU A 88 -5.00 -5.85 -1.28
CA LEU A 88 -3.57 -5.66 -1.09
C LEU A 88 -3.20 -4.30 -1.66
N THR A 89 -2.49 -3.48 -0.87
CA THR A 89 -2.10 -2.12 -1.26
C THR A 89 -0.58 -2.03 -1.32
N ALA A 90 -0.05 -1.53 -2.44
CA ALA A 90 1.35 -1.13 -2.55
C ALA A 90 1.49 0.33 -2.12
N PHE A 91 2.46 0.61 -1.28
CA PHE A 91 2.74 1.94 -0.77
C PHE A 91 4.25 2.19 -0.66
N ILE A 92 4.61 3.46 -0.55
CA ILE A 92 5.95 3.90 -0.21
C ILE A 92 5.89 4.70 1.09
N ASP A 93 6.79 4.39 2.01
CA ASP A 93 6.93 5.12 3.27
C ASP A 93 8.11 6.10 3.18
N LEU A 94 7.79 7.37 3.07
CA LEU A 94 8.76 8.45 2.96
C LEU A 94 9.27 8.93 4.32
N SER A 95 8.83 8.33 5.43
CA SER A 95 9.27 8.75 6.77
C SER A 95 10.77 8.56 6.99
N SER A 96 11.37 7.59 6.30
CA SER A 96 12.81 7.29 6.33
C SER A 96 13.64 8.08 5.32
N LEU A 97 13.03 8.95 4.50
CA LEU A 97 13.74 9.77 3.53
C LEU A 97 14.59 10.82 4.28
N THR A 98 15.82 10.97 3.85
CA THR A 98 16.78 11.94 4.40
C THR A 98 17.18 12.98 3.33
N PRO A 99 17.71 14.15 3.70
CA PRO A 99 18.18 15.13 2.72
C PRO A 99 19.25 14.58 1.76
N GLU A 100 20.05 13.60 2.17
CA GLU A 100 21.08 12.97 1.35
C GLU A 100 20.51 12.10 0.23
N ASP A 101 19.24 11.73 0.33
CA ASP A 101 18.51 10.96 -0.71
C ASP A 101 18.11 11.84 -1.90
N VAL A 102 18.23 13.16 -1.77
CA VAL A 102 17.95 14.15 -2.83
C VAL A 102 19.24 14.86 -3.22
N LYS A 103 19.71 14.63 -4.43
CA LYS A 103 20.93 15.26 -4.97
C LYS A 103 20.58 16.07 -6.21
N VAL A 104 21.03 17.32 -6.23
CA VAL A 104 20.80 18.24 -7.34
C VAL A 104 22.13 18.64 -7.97
N ASP A 105 22.23 18.45 -9.27
CA ASP A 105 23.31 18.98 -10.09
C ASP A 105 22.79 20.16 -10.92
N GLU A 106 23.11 21.36 -10.48
CA GLU A 106 22.71 22.61 -11.13
C GLU A 106 23.34 22.78 -12.52
N SER A 107 24.53 22.20 -12.74
CA SER A 107 25.26 22.33 -14.00
C SER A 107 24.60 21.54 -15.12
N THR A 108 24.09 20.37 -14.82
CA THR A 108 23.37 19.49 -15.75
C THR A 108 21.86 19.59 -15.66
N LYS A 109 21.35 20.38 -14.70
CA LYS A 109 19.92 20.42 -14.35
C LYS A 109 19.33 19.03 -14.09
N THR A 110 20.04 18.24 -13.28
CA THR A 110 19.64 16.88 -12.96
C THR A 110 19.31 16.76 -11.47
N VAL A 111 18.18 16.12 -11.14
CA VAL A 111 17.80 15.74 -9.79
C VAL A 111 17.81 14.22 -9.67
N THR A 112 18.61 13.71 -8.73
CA THR A 112 18.59 12.27 -8.37
C THR A 112 17.88 12.11 -7.05
N LEU A 113 16.77 11.33 -7.06
CA LEU A 113 15.99 10.98 -5.87
C LEU A 113 16.11 9.49 -5.60
N THR A 114 16.56 9.14 -4.37
CA THR A 114 16.62 7.75 -3.90
C THR A 114 15.47 7.49 -2.94
N LEU A 115 14.48 6.77 -3.40
CA LEU A 115 13.27 6.43 -2.65
C LEU A 115 13.46 5.15 -1.82
N PRO A 116 12.77 5.03 -0.68
CA PRO A 116 12.59 3.74 -0.03
C PRO A 116 11.89 2.76 -0.96
N ASP A 117 12.11 1.46 -0.75
CA ASP A 117 11.44 0.45 -1.57
C ASP A 117 9.93 0.42 -1.36
N VAL A 118 9.21 -0.03 -2.39
CA VAL A 118 7.75 -0.19 -2.33
C VAL A 118 7.40 -1.40 -1.49
N GLN A 119 6.55 -1.20 -0.51
CA GLN A 119 6.03 -2.21 0.39
C GLN A 119 4.59 -2.57 0.03
N THR A 120 4.15 -3.75 0.46
CA THR A 120 2.76 -4.19 0.31
C THR A 120 2.15 -4.49 1.67
N GLU A 121 0.87 -4.15 1.83
CA GLU A 121 0.12 -4.43 3.06
C GLU A 121 -1.31 -4.85 2.75
N PHE A 122 -1.88 -5.70 3.63
CA PHE A 122 -3.30 -6.00 3.60
C PHE A 122 -4.12 -4.82 4.16
N SER A 123 -5.13 -4.42 3.41
CA SER A 123 -6.13 -3.45 3.88
C SER A 123 -7.21 -4.17 4.68
N GLY A 124 -6.93 -4.47 5.95
CA GLY A 124 -7.81 -5.27 6.80
C GLY A 124 -9.13 -4.60 7.22
N ARG A 125 -9.40 -3.36 6.81
CA ARG A 125 -10.61 -2.61 7.20
C ARG A 125 -11.73 -2.61 6.16
N ASP A 126 -11.40 -2.77 4.89
CA ASP A 126 -12.36 -2.68 3.78
C ASP A 126 -12.74 -4.08 3.26
N VAL A 127 -13.11 -4.95 4.19
CA VAL A 127 -13.41 -6.33 3.86
C VAL A 127 -14.90 -6.50 3.68
N ALA A 128 -15.32 -6.86 2.46
CA ALA A 128 -16.69 -7.27 2.20
C ALA A 128 -16.83 -8.78 2.38
N PHE A 129 -17.65 -9.18 3.32
CA PHE A 129 -18.05 -10.57 3.53
C PHE A 129 -19.51 -10.71 3.07
N ARG A 130 -19.75 -11.57 2.08
CA ARG A 130 -21.05 -11.78 1.49
C ARG A 130 -21.45 -13.24 1.60
N GLU A 131 -22.72 -13.49 1.88
CA GLU A 131 -23.37 -14.78 1.77
C GLU A 131 -24.03 -14.84 0.39
N ASP A 132 -23.46 -15.62 -0.53
CA ASP A 132 -23.92 -15.67 -1.92
C ASP A 132 -25.05 -16.70 -2.10
N HIS A 133 -24.96 -17.83 -1.39
CA HIS A 133 -26.00 -18.87 -1.36
C HIS A 133 -26.14 -19.47 0.03
N TYR A 134 -27.38 -19.62 0.47
CA TYR A 134 -27.68 -20.23 1.76
C TYR A 134 -28.88 -21.16 1.65
N ARG A 135 -28.72 -22.40 2.08
CA ARG A 135 -29.80 -23.40 2.13
C ARG A 135 -29.66 -24.28 3.35
N VAL A 136 -30.73 -24.38 4.11
CA VAL A 136 -30.86 -25.29 5.25
C VAL A 136 -32.00 -26.27 4.97
N SER A 137 -31.82 -27.55 5.30
CA SER A 137 -32.84 -28.60 5.16
C SER A 137 -32.86 -29.49 6.41
N GLY A 138 -34.02 -30.09 6.64
CA GLY A 138 -34.25 -31.01 7.77
C GLY A 138 -34.40 -30.25 9.11
N LEU A 139 -33.87 -30.84 10.18
CA LEU A 139 -33.94 -30.34 11.54
C LEU A 139 -32.69 -29.52 11.93
N ARG A 140 -31.87 -29.08 10.94
CA ARG A 140 -30.68 -28.26 11.18
C ARG A 140 -31.09 -26.83 11.54
N SER A 141 -30.36 -26.25 12.49
CA SER A 141 -30.43 -24.83 12.80
C SER A 141 -29.75 -24.00 11.69
N GLU A 142 -30.19 -22.78 11.53
CA GLU A 142 -29.47 -21.79 10.69
C GLU A 142 -28.05 -21.54 11.20
N ILE A 143 -27.18 -21.07 10.31
CA ILE A 143 -25.84 -20.61 10.67
C ILE A 143 -26.01 -19.32 11.48
N ASP A 144 -25.58 -19.34 12.72
CA ASP A 144 -25.73 -18.19 13.61
C ASP A 144 -24.66 -17.11 13.38
N ALA A 145 -24.78 -16.01 14.11
CA ALA A 145 -23.87 -14.87 13.97
C ALA A 145 -22.43 -15.21 14.41
N ARG A 146 -22.27 -16.12 15.36
CA ARG A 146 -20.96 -16.55 15.85
C ARG A 146 -20.29 -17.44 14.82
N GLU A 147 -21.01 -18.44 14.30
CA GLU A 147 -20.51 -19.31 13.22
C GLU A 147 -20.10 -18.49 11.99
N ARG A 148 -20.89 -17.46 11.60
CA ARG A 148 -20.52 -16.55 10.50
C ARG A 148 -19.24 -15.75 10.81
N ALA A 149 -19.07 -15.29 12.04
CA ALA A 149 -17.87 -14.59 12.45
C ALA A 149 -16.64 -15.51 12.38
N ASP A 150 -16.76 -16.75 12.85
CA ASP A 150 -15.69 -17.75 12.79
C ASP A 150 -15.31 -18.09 11.34
N ILE A 151 -16.29 -18.25 10.45
CA ILE A 151 -16.06 -18.46 9.00
C ILE A 151 -15.27 -17.29 8.42
N LYS A 152 -15.70 -16.07 8.69
CA LYS A 152 -15.03 -14.85 8.21
C LYS A 152 -13.58 -14.78 8.68
N GLU A 153 -13.32 -15.06 9.95
CA GLU A 153 -11.98 -15.05 10.52
C GLU A 153 -11.08 -16.10 9.87
N GLN A 154 -11.58 -17.33 9.70
CA GLN A 154 -10.85 -18.40 9.05
C GLN A 154 -10.56 -18.11 7.57
N MET A 155 -11.52 -17.53 6.84
CA MET A 155 -11.31 -17.10 5.45
C MET A 155 -10.24 -16.01 5.37
N ASN A 156 -10.26 -15.04 6.29
CA ASN A 156 -9.25 -13.99 6.37
C ASN A 156 -7.86 -14.57 6.66
N ALA A 157 -7.74 -15.44 7.65
CA ALA A 157 -6.48 -16.09 7.99
C ALA A 157 -5.93 -16.93 6.83
N SER A 158 -6.81 -17.72 6.18
CA SER A 158 -6.44 -18.53 5.02
C SER A 158 -5.96 -17.69 3.85
N LEU A 159 -6.65 -16.59 3.55
CA LEU A 159 -6.27 -15.69 2.46
C LEU A 159 -4.93 -14.98 2.74
N LYS A 160 -4.75 -14.51 3.97
CA LYS A 160 -3.50 -13.89 4.39
C LYS A 160 -2.32 -14.86 4.23
N LYS A 161 -2.48 -16.09 4.72
CA LYS A 161 -1.47 -17.14 4.58
C LYS A 161 -1.15 -17.43 3.10
N GLU A 162 -2.16 -17.56 2.25
CA GLU A 162 -2.01 -17.86 0.83
C GLU A 162 -1.22 -16.75 0.09
N VAL A 163 -1.50 -15.48 0.41
CA VAL A 163 -0.75 -14.34 -0.16
C VAL A 163 0.68 -14.25 0.40
N GLU A 164 0.89 -14.63 1.66
CA GLU A 164 2.23 -14.69 2.25
C GLU A 164 3.07 -15.84 1.65
N GLU A 165 2.44 -16.97 1.34
CA GLU A 165 3.09 -18.15 0.73
C GLU A 165 3.33 -18.00 -0.78
N ASP A 166 2.53 -17.18 -1.49
CA ASP A 166 2.72 -16.87 -2.91
C ASP A 166 3.20 -15.42 -3.11
N PRO A 167 4.53 -15.22 -3.19
CA PRO A 167 5.11 -13.90 -3.37
C PRO A 167 4.76 -13.24 -4.71
N ALA A 168 4.22 -13.97 -5.69
CA ALA A 168 3.93 -13.44 -7.02
C ALA A 168 2.90 -12.28 -6.97
N PHE A 169 1.92 -12.36 -6.05
CA PHE A 169 0.95 -11.27 -5.86
C PHE A 169 1.62 -10.00 -5.37
N SER A 170 2.41 -10.11 -4.30
CA SER A 170 3.12 -8.99 -3.69
C SER A 170 4.13 -8.40 -4.66
N GLN A 171 4.90 -9.21 -5.37
CA GLN A 171 5.91 -8.77 -6.35
C GLN A 171 5.26 -8.04 -7.53
N ARG A 172 4.17 -8.56 -8.10
CA ARG A 172 3.44 -7.90 -9.19
C ARG A 172 2.90 -6.56 -8.76
N LEU A 173 2.31 -6.49 -7.56
CA LEU A 173 1.77 -5.26 -7.04
C LEU A 173 2.87 -4.24 -6.71
N ALA A 174 3.99 -4.68 -6.11
CA ALA A 174 5.15 -3.84 -5.82
C ALA A 174 5.79 -3.28 -7.11
N SER A 175 5.94 -4.10 -8.16
CA SER A 175 6.47 -3.64 -9.45
C SER A 175 5.56 -2.58 -10.10
N THR A 176 4.24 -2.76 -10.03
CA THR A 176 3.26 -1.75 -10.46
C THR A 176 3.39 -0.48 -9.61
N GLY A 177 3.56 -0.62 -8.30
CA GLY A 177 3.81 0.48 -7.38
C GLY A 177 5.08 1.25 -7.74
N ARG A 178 6.19 0.57 -7.98
CA ARG A 178 7.47 1.20 -8.40
C ARG A 178 7.29 2.03 -9.67
N ALA A 179 6.67 1.48 -10.70
CA ALA A 179 6.42 2.23 -11.94
C ALA A 179 5.57 3.48 -11.73
N LYS A 180 4.55 3.41 -10.86
CA LYS A 180 3.72 4.57 -10.51
C LYS A 180 4.47 5.59 -9.65
N ALA A 181 5.30 5.15 -8.69
CA ALA A 181 6.13 6.03 -7.90
C ALA A 181 7.13 6.79 -8.79
N GLU A 182 7.81 6.05 -9.68
CA GLU A 182 8.74 6.65 -10.64
C GLU A 182 8.05 7.72 -11.50
N ALA A 183 6.92 7.41 -12.09
CA ALA A 183 6.16 8.36 -12.92
C ALA A 183 5.71 9.59 -12.12
N TYR A 184 5.21 9.39 -10.89
CA TYR A 184 4.77 10.47 -10.03
C TYR A 184 5.91 11.41 -9.63
N PHE A 185 7.02 10.87 -9.10
CA PHE A 185 8.14 11.68 -8.65
C PHE A 185 8.91 12.30 -9.82
N ARG A 186 9.01 11.60 -10.94
CA ARG A 186 9.55 12.17 -12.17
C ARG A 186 8.77 13.41 -12.60
N SER A 187 7.45 13.30 -12.71
CA SER A 187 6.58 14.42 -13.06
C SER A 187 6.68 15.60 -12.07
N LEU A 188 6.85 15.29 -10.77
CA LEU A 188 7.01 16.31 -9.73
C LEU A 188 8.31 17.09 -9.90
N LEU A 189 9.44 16.39 -10.11
CA LEU A 189 10.78 16.98 -10.16
C LEU A 189 11.07 17.65 -11.51
N GLU A 190 10.49 17.16 -12.61
CA GLU A 190 10.70 17.73 -13.95
C GLU A 190 9.90 19.04 -14.18
N ARG A 191 8.94 19.36 -13.30
CA ARG A 191 8.13 20.57 -13.39
C ARG A 191 8.95 21.86 -13.46
N ASP A 192 10.11 21.88 -12.76
CA ASP A 192 10.98 23.05 -12.66
C ASP A 192 12.15 23.01 -13.68
N GLY A 193 12.02 22.19 -14.73
CA GLY A 193 12.99 22.10 -15.82
C GLY A 193 14.22 21.26 -15.52
N TYR A 194 14.16 20.41 -14.49
CA TYR A 194 15.19 19.41 -14.19
C TYR A 194 14.89 18.10 -14.92
N THR A 195 15.95 17.31 -15.13
CA THR A 195 15.81 15.90 -15.52
C THR A 195 15.85 15.03 -14.26
N ALA A 196 14.83 14.20 -14.05
CA ALA A 196 14.72 13.38 -12.86
C ALA A 196 15.28 11.97 -13.06
N ILE A 197 16.15 11.54 -12.13
CA ILE A 197 16.64 10.17 -12.00
C ILE A 197 16.07 9.60 -10.70
N ILE A 198 15.24 8.57 -10.80
CA ILE A 198 14.58 7.93 -9.64
C ILE A 198 15.22 6.58 -9.39
N ASN A 199 15.73 6.38 -8.19
CA ASN A 199 16.31 5.13 -7.70
C ASN A 199 15.49 4.61 -6.50
N PHE A 200 15.60 3.33 -6.22
CA PHE A 200 15.01 2.68 -5.03
C PHE A 200 16.13 1.98 -4.23
N LYS A 201 16.02 2.05 -2.88
CA LYS A 201 16.98 1.44 -1.93
C LYS A 201 16.31 0.41 -1.06
#